data_62fa650701abc94ffae83136f8363218
#
_entry.id   62fa650701abc94ffae83136f8363218
#
_cell.length_a   1.000
_cell.length_b   1.000
_cell.length_c   1.000
_cell.angle_alpha   90.00
_cell.angle_beta   90.00
_cell.angle_gamma   90.00
#
_symmetry.space_group_name_H-M   'P 1'
#
loop_
_entity.id
_entity.type
_entity.pdbx_description
1 polymer ?
#
loop_
_entity_poly.entity_id
_entity_poly.type
_entity_poly.pdbx_seq_one_letter_code
_entity_poly.pdbx_strand_id
1 'polypeptide(L)'
;MKKQICFYINTFVVGGIEKVLIELLKNIDKNKFSVTLLIGFKLDEMEKLKSELPKDIKVEYILENDFFCKIKKKKSMGKLNKFKKILGESFSWLRKIIFRKKLFEKIKNMDVVVDFDMTLAPYAKDIKNKIITFCHFSPKNYHRGIKSRQRKHGERLNNYDKVIMISDEMKQEALEMYPFLKEKLLRVYNSFDIERILRMSEEKIEDKKIEDKYILAVGRLEETQKDFTTLIKAYALVEKRIQEKLFIIGEGRHKEDLVNLVKKLNLEDRVTFLGFQKNPYPWMKRASLFVHSSKFEGLPTVVIEALILRKLIIATDCPTGPKEILDNGENGILTEIGNEEEMAQAVEKMLIKKDENENYLKNSLDKIKEFDSRNVMKELEKILLEV
;
A
#
# COMPACT_ATOMS: atom_id res chain seq x y z
N MET A 1 14.96 -24.68 18.52
CA MET A 1 14.13 -24.92 17.30
C MET A 1 13.70 -23.58 16.73
N LYS A 2 13.54 -23.45 15.40
CA LYS A 2 13.01 -22.23 14.79
C LYS A 2 11.53 -22.11 15.09
N LYS A 3 11.04 -20.89 15.40
CA LYS A 3 9.61 -20.61 15.58
C LYS A 3 8.88 -20.72 14.24
N GLN A 4 7.74 -21.43 14.20
CA GLN A 4 6.98 -21.69 12.98
C GLN A 4 6.00 -20.55 12.75
N ILE A 5 6.21 -19.74 11.72
CA ILE A 5 5.38 -18.57 11.41
C ILE A 5 4.61 -18.81 10.11
N CYS A 6 3.30 -18.61 10.15
CA CYS A 6 2.44 -18.60 8.97
C CYS A 6 2.02 -17.17 8.64
N PHE A 7 2.53 -16.59 7.56
CA PHE A 7 1.95 -15.38 6.99
C PHE A 7 0.77 -15.78 6.11
N TYR A 8 -0.38 -15.20 6.37
CA TYR A 8 -1.58 -15.44 5.58
C TYR A 8 -2.02 -14.18 4.84
N ILE A 9 -2.39 -14.36 3.58
CA ILE A 9 -3.05 -13.37 2.72
C ILE A 9 -4.18 -14.04 1.92
N ASN A 10 -5.29 -13.34 1.73
CA ASN A 10 -6.46 -13.93 1.08
C ASN A 10 -6.27 -14.22 -0.42
N THR A 11 -5.60 -13.31 -1.12
CA THR A 11 -5.21 -13.46 -2.53
C THR A 11 -3.84 -12.82 -2.73
N PHE A 12 -3.05 -13.32 -3.68
CA PHE A 12 -1.73 -12.80 -3.97
C PHE A 12 -1.68 -12.20 -5.38
N VAL A 13 -2.27 -11.01 -5.53
CA VAL A 13 -2.34 -10.28 -6.82
C VAL A 13 -1.37 -9.09 -6.82
N VAL A 14 -1.34 -8.31 -7.89
CA VAL A 14 -0.48 -7.11 -7.95
C VAL A 14 -1.09 -5.99 -7.11
N GLY A 15 -0.44 -5.63 -6.01
CA GLY A 15 -0.86 -4.55 -5.12
C GLY A 15 0.24 -4.10 -4.16
N GLY A 16 -0.02 -3.02 -3.42
CA GLY A 16 0.92 -2.47 -2.44
C GLY A 16 1.14 -3.40 -1.25
N ILE A 17 0.06 -4.06 -0.77
CA ILE A 17 0.12 -4.99 0.38
C ILE A 17 1.01 -6.19 0.04
N GLU A 18 0.86 -6.77 -1.15
CA GLU A 18 1.66 -7.90 -1.61
C GLU A 18 3.14 -7.54 -1.75
N LYS A 19 3.46 -6.34 -2.24
CA LYS A 19 4.85 -5.86 -2.29
C LYS A 19 5.46 -5.72 -0.90
N VAL A 20 4.72 -5.14 0.05
CA VAL A 20 5.17 -5.03 1.45
C VAL A 20 5.39 -6.43 2.06
N LEU A 21 4.47 -7.37 1.82
CA LEU A 21 4.63 -8.75 2.30
C LEU A 21 5.88 -9.42 1.71
N ILE A 22 6.14 -9.24 0.42
CA ILE A 22 7.35 -9.77 -0.23
C ILE A 22 8.61 -9.22 0.45
N GLU A 23 8.65 -7.91 0.73
CA GLU A 23 9.80 -7.29 1.41
C GLU A 23 10.00 -7.84 2.82
N LEU A 24 8.93 -8.02 3.60
CA LEU A 24 9.02 -8.67 4.91
C LEU A 24 9.56 -10.11 4.80
N LEU A 25 9.02 -10.89 3.85
CA LEU A 25 9.44 -12.28 3.64
C LEU A 25 10.89 -12.42 3.16
N LYS A 26 11.43 -11.43 2.43
CA LYS A 26 12.84 -11.39 2.03
C LYS A 26 13.77 -11.13 3.21
N ASN A 27 13.36 -10.27 4.13
CA ASN A 27 14.22 -9.73 5.18
C ASN A 27 14.07 -10.43 6.56
N ILE A 28 13.07 -11.30 6.74
CA ILE A 28 12.88 -12.03 8.00
C ILE A 28 14.04 -13.00 8.28
N ASP A 29 14.52 -13.03 9.53
CA ASP A 29 15.66 -13.88 9.95
C ASP A 29 15.30 -15.37 9.90
N LYS A 30 15.77 -16.06 8.85
CA LYS A 30 15.57 -17.49 8.63
C LYS A 30 16.31 -18.39 9.64
N ASN A 31 17.20 -17.85 10.46
CA ASN A 31 17.85 -18.60 11.54
C ASN A 31 16.90 -18.70 12.76
N LYS A 32 16.07 -17.69 12.98
CA LYS A 32 15.10 -17.65 14.08
C LYS A 32 13.76 -18.27 13.69
N PHE A 33 13.33 -18.09 12.43
CA PHE A 33 11.98 -18.42 11.98
C PHE A 33 11.98 -19.42 10.83
N SER A 34 11.00 -20.34 10.86
CA SER A 34 10.59 -21.16 9.73
C SER A 34 9.27 -20.58 9.19
N VAL A 35 9.26 -20.08 7.96
CA VAL A 35 8.16 -19.27 7.45
C VAL A 35 7.40 -19.99 6.34
N THR A 36 6.07 -19.99 6.46
CA THR A 36 5.14 -20.44 5.42
C THR A 36 4.25 -19.27 4.99
N LEU A 37 4.15 -19.03 3.69
CA LEU A 37 3.14 -18.14 3.11
C LEU A 37 1.90 -18.96 2.74
N LEU A 38 0.79 -18.71 3.42
CA LEU A 38 -0.50 -19.35 3.18
C LEU A 38 -1.43 -18.39 2.43
N ILE A 39 -1.81 -18.74 1.22
CA ILE A 39 -2.69 -17.94 0.37
C ILE A 39 -4.10 -18.54 0.38
N GLY A 40 -5.12 -17.71 0.60
CA GLY A 40 -6.51 -18.16 0.69
C GLY A 40 -7.05 -18.77 -0.61
N PHE A 41 -6.81 -18.10 -1.74
CA PHE A 41 -7.30 -18.52 -3.08
C PHE A 41 -6.18 -18.45 -4.11
N LYS A 42 -5.95 -19.55 -4.84
CA LYS A 42 -5.04 -19.57 -5.98
C LYS A 42 -5.69 -18.92 -7.21
N LEU A 43 -5.04 -17.89 -7.75
CA LEU A 43 -5.55 -17.11 -8.88
C LEU A 43 -4.68 -17.17 -10.15
N ASP A 44 -3.66 -18.04 -10.17
CA ASP A 44 -2.78 -18.36 -11.31
C ASP A 44 -2.18 -17.10 -11.99
N GLU A 45 -2.59 -16.76 -13.22
CA GLU A 45 -1.99 -15.68 -14.02
C GLU A 45 -2.14 -14.29 -13.38
N MET A 46 -2.98 -14.13 -12.36
CA MET A 46 -3.08 -12.88 -11.61
C MET A 46 -1.98 -12.71 -10.55
N GLU A 47 -1.28 -13.80 -10.20
CA GLU A 47 -0.22 -13.85 -9.18
C GLU A 47 1.15 -13.44 -9.76
N LYS A 48 1.20 -12.34 -10.50
CA LYS A 48 2.40 -11.88 -11.23
C LYS A 48 3.60 -11.62 -10.32
N LEU A 49 3.37 -11.26 -9.06
CA LEU A 49 4.43 -11.01 -8.08
C LEU A 49 4.98 -12.29 -7.42
N LYS A 50 4.43 -13.46 -7.72
CA LYS A 50 4.86 -14.73 -7.12
C LYS A 50 6.33 -15.06 -7.44
N SER A 51 6.82 -14.66 -8.61
CA SER A 51 8.23 -14.84 -9.00
C SER A 51 9.21 -14.00 -8.17
N GLU A 52 8.72 -13.00 -7.42
CA GLU A 52 9.53 -12.15 -6.56
C GLU A 52 9.66 -12.70 -5.12
N LEU A 53 8.88 -13.74 -4.78
CA LEU A 53 8.97 -14.41 -3.48
C LEU A 53 10.33 -15.10 -3.32
N PRO A 54 10.91 -15.09 -2.11
CA PRO A 54 12.12 -15.86 -1.81
C PRO A 54 11.88 -17.35 -2.05
N LYS A 55 12.87 -18.03 -2.68
CA LYS A 55 12.76 -19.45 -3.04
C LYS A 55 12.70 -20.40 -1.82
N ASP A 56 13.17 -19.95 -0.69
CA ASP A 56 13.22 -20.66 0.58
C ASP A 56 11.94 -20.53 1.43
N ILE A 57 10.96 -19.74 0.96
CA ILE A 57 9.64 -19.62 1.60
C ILE A 57 8.71 -20.71 1.06
N LYS A 58 8.15 -21.51 1.96
CA LYS A 58 7.11 -22.47 1.60
C LYS A 58 5.82 -21.74 1.27
N VAL A 59 5.28 -21.93 0.06
CA VAL A 59 4.00 -21.33 -0.37
C VAL A 59 2.92 -22.38 -0.43
N GLU A 60 1.83 -22.17 0.29
CA GLU A 60 0.68 -23.07 0.34
C GLU A 60 -0.62 -22.31 0.03
N TYR A 61 -1.64 -23.04 -0.41
CA TYR A 61 -2.97 -22.50 -0.71
C TYR A 61 -4.04 -23.22 0.13
N ILE A 62 -5.08 -22.48 0.54
CA ILE A 62 -6.26 -23.07 1.19
C ILE A 62 -7.21 -23.65 0.14
N LEU A 63 -7.50 -22.88 -0.90
CA LEU A 63 -8.35 -23.30 -2.01
C LEU A 63 -7.56 -23.19 -3.32
N GLU A 64 -7.50 -24.35 -4.05
CA GLU A 64 -6.80 -24.47 -5.32
C GLU A 64 -7.73 -25.08 -6.37
N ASN A 65 -7.72 -24.52 -7.59
CA ASN A 65 -8.36 -25.07 -8.78
C ASN A 65 -9.85 -25.47 -8.64
N ASP A 66 -10.52 -24.98 -7.61
CA ASP A 66 -11.92 -25.28 -7.33
C ASP A 66 -12.88 -24.23 -7.93
N PHE A 67 -14.18 -24.54 -7.82
CA PHE A 67 -15.25 -23.65 -8.26
C PHE A 67 -15.15 -22.24 -7.63
N PHE A 68 -14.75 -22.16 -6.37
CA PHE A 68 -14.66 -20.89 -5.65
C PHE A 68 -13.50 -20.02 -6.12
N CYS A 69 -12.36 -20.63 -6.49
CA CYS A 69 -11.23 -19.92 -7.13
C CYS A 69 -11.66 -19.34 -8.47
N LYS A 70 -12.39 -20.08 -9.29
CA LYS A 70 -12.91 -19.62 -10.60
C LYS A 70 -13.87 -18.43 -10.43
N ILE A 71 -14.76 -18.47 -9.44
CA ILE A 71 -15.65 -17.33 -9.12
C ILE A 71 -14.83 -16.12 -8.63
N LYS A 72 -13.89 -16.34 -7.72
CA LYS A 72 -13.03 -15.26 -7.18
C LYS A 72 -12.24 -14.59 -8.30
N LYS A 73 -11.61 -15.37 -9.21
CA LYS A 73 -10.88 -14.88 -10.39
C LYS A 73 -11.77 -14.00 -11.29
N LYS A 74 -12.98 -14.48 -11.65
CA LYS A 74 -13.91 -13.69 -12.47
C LYS A 74 -14.38 -12.41 -11.79
N LYS A 75 -14.58 -12.44 -10.47
CA LYS A 75 -14.92 -11.25 -9.69
C LYS A 75 -13.78 -10.22 -9.71
N SER A 76 -12.54 -10.65 -9.51
CA SER A 76 -11.36 -9.78 -9.54
C SER A 76 -11.13 -9.16 -10.92
N MET A 77 -11.52 -9.87 -12.01
CA MET A 77 -11.46 -9.37 -13.39
C MET A 77 -12.66 -8.49 -13.79
N GLY A 78 -13.62 -8.24 -12.90
CA GLY A 78 -14.86 -7.52 -13.26
C GLY A 78 -15.80 -8.29 -14.22
N LYS A 79 -15.52 -9.57 -14.52
CA LYS A 79 -16.23 -10.41 -15.50
C LYS A 79 -17.31 -11.30 -14.90
N LEU A 80 -17.78 -11.01 -13.69
CA LEU A 80 -18.78 -11.83 -13.01
C LEU A 80 -20.18 -11.39 -13.42
N ASN A 81 -20.92 -12.25 -14.16
CA ASN A 81 -22.31 -12.00 -14.52
C ASN A 81 -23.25 -12.20 -13.31
N LYS A 82 -24.46 -11.60 -13.37
CA LYS A 82 -25.46 -11.62 -12.27
C LYS A 82 -25.79 -13.04 -11.80
N PHE A 83 -25.97 -14.00 -12.70
CA PHE A 83 -26.30 -15.37 -12.38
C PHE A 83 -25.20 -16.08 -11.57
N LYS A 84 -23.93 -15.96 -12.01
CA LYS A 84 -22.78 -16.52 -11.29
C LYS A 84 -22.53 -15.83 -9.95
N LYS A 85 -22.90 -14.56 -9.82
CA LYS A 85 -22.87 -13.84 -8.54
C LYS A 85 -23.85 -14.46 -7.54
N ILE A 86 -25.12 -14.66 -7.97
CA ILE A 86 -26.16 -15.29 -7.14
C ILE A 86 -25.74 -16.71 -6.74
N LEU A 87 -25.28 -17.52 -7.69
CA LEU A 87 -24.81 -18.88 -7.42
C LEU A 87 -23.65 -18.91 -6.41
N GLY A 88 -22.68 -18.00 -6.56
CA GLY A 88 -21.55 -17.87 -5.61
C GLY A 88 -21.98 -17.42 -4.21
N GLU A 89 -23.02 -16.61 -4.12
CA GLU A 89 -23.61 -16.18 -2.85
C GLU A 89 -24.42 -17.31 -2.19
N SER A 90 -25.17 -18.10 -2.96
CA SER A 90 -25.93 -19.25 -2.46
C SER A 90 -25.05 -20.33 -1.84
N PHE A 91 -23.84 -20.55 -2.37
CA PHE A 91 -22.89 -21.52 -1.82
C PHE A 91 -21.84 -20.88 -0.87
N SER A 92 -22.07 -19.62 -0.46
CA SER A 92 -21.09 -18.91 0.39
C SER A 92 -20.88 -19.58 1.77
N TRP A 93 -21.91 -20.23 2.31
CA TRP A 93 -21.82 -20.96 3.57
C TRP A 93 -20.95 -22.22 3.45
N LEU A 94 -21.14 -23.01 2.37
CA LEU A 94 -20.35 -24.20 2.10
C LEU A 94 -18.87 -23.84 1.90
N ARG A 95 -18.60 -22.79 1.14
CA ARG A 95 -17.24 -22.23 1.00
C ARG A 95 -16.63 -21.91 2.35
N LYS A 96 -17.37 -21.25 3.26
CA LYS A 96 -16.85 -20.89 4.58
C LYS A 96 -16.50 -22.14 5.41
N ILE A 97 -17.32 -23.20 5.34
CA ILE A 97 -17.08 -24.46 6.05
C ILE A 97 -15.81 -25.13 5.51
N ILE A 98 -15.71 -25.30 4.18
CA ILE A 98 -14.53 -25.91 3.54
C ILE A 98 -13.27 -25.11 3.82
N PHE A 99 -13.35 -23.79 3.66
CA PHE A 99 -12.22 -22.87 3.92
C PHE A 99 -11.76 -22.99 5.37
N ARG A 100 -12.69 -22.95 6.34
CA ARG A 100 -12.39 -23.06 7.78
C ARG A 100 -11.69 -24.37 8.10
N LYS A 101 -12.22 -25.51 7.60
CA LYS A 101 -11.61 -26.84 7.85
C LYS A 101 -10.18 -26.89 7.33
N LYS A 102 -9.96 -26.49 6.08
CA LYS A 102 -8.64 -26.49 5.45
C LYS A 102 -7.68 -25.47 6.08
N LEU A 103 -8.16 -24.30 6.47
CA LEU A 103 -7.37 -23.31 7.21
C LEU A 103 -6.81 -23.92 8.49
N PHE A 104 -7.66 -24.49 9.34
CA PHE A 104 -7.24 -25.06 10.62
C PHE A 104 -6.29 -26.25 10.47
N GLU A 105 -6.44 -27.05 9.42
CA GLU A 105 -5.51 -28.11 9.09
C GLU A 105 -4.12 -27.58 8.74
N LYS A 106 -4.06 -26.51 7.93
CA LYS A 106 -2.81 -25.88 7.47
C LYS A 106 -2.04 -25.18 8.60
N ILE A 107 -2.74 -24.54 9.53
CA ILE A 107 -2.10 -23.77 10.61
C ILE A 107 -1.84 -24.55 11.88
N LYS A 108 -2.31 -25.81 12.02
CA LYS A 108 -2.28 -26.58 13.28
C LYS A 108 -0.91 -26.67 13.95
N ASN A 109 0.17 -26.69 13.17
CA ASN A 109 1.56 -26.83 13.64
C ASN A 109 2.33 -25.50 13.60
N MET A 110 1.64 -24.36 13.46
CA MET A 110 2.26 -23.04 13.47
C MET A 110 2.24 -22.47 14.89
N ASP A 111 3.33 -21.83 15.29
CA ASP A 111 3.39 -21.13 16.58
C ASP A 111 2.63 -19.80 16.50
N VAL A 112 2.80 -19.06 15.38
CA VAL A 112 2.15 -17.77 15.15
C VAL A 112 1.53 -17.72 13.76
N VAL A 113 0.31 -17.21 13.68
CA VAL A 113 -0.39 -16.89 12.43
C VAL A 113 -0.45 -15.37 12.28
N VAL A 114 0.10 -14.84 11.18
CA VAL A 114 0.10 -13.42 10.82
C VAL A 114 -0.95 -13.21 9.73
N ASP A 115 -2.12 -12.70 10.08
CA ASP A 115 -3.17 -12.31 9.14
C ASP A 115 -2.80 -10.96 8.52
N PHE A 116 -2.22 -10.99 7.33
CA PHE A 116 -1.59 -9.82 6.73
C PHE A 116 -2.57 -8.83 6.08
N ASP A 117 -3.81 -9.26 5.81
CA ASP A 117 -4.83 -8.44 5.17
C ASP A 117 -6.18 -8.38 5.93
N MET A 118 -6.18 -8.75 7.21
CA MET A 118 -7.35 -8.81 8.11
C MET A 118 -8.48 -9.73 7.63
N THR A 119 -8.26 -10.60 6.66
CA THR A 119 -9.33 -11.41 6.09
C THR A 119 -9.61 -12.69 6.89
N LEU A 120 -8.74 -13.06 7.86
CA LEU A 120 -9.03 -14.10 8.86
C LEU A 120 -9.92 -13.61 10.02
N ALA A 121 -10.22 -12.32 10.13
CA ALA A 121 -11.02 -11.77 11.21
C ALA A 121 -12.34 -12.51 11.52
N PRO A 122 -13.06 -13.11 10.54
CA PRO A 122 -14.23 -13.96 10.84
C PRO A 122 -13.91 -15.28 11.54
N TYR A 123 -12.66 -15.72 11.49
CA TYR A 123 -12.20 -17.01 12.05
C TYR A 123 -11.28 -16.84 13.25
N ALA A 124 -10.78 -15.63 13.52
CA ALA A 124 -9.76 -15.35 14.54
C ALA A 124 -10.15 -15.87 15.93
N LYS A 125 -11.44 -15.75 16.31
CA LYS A 125 -11.95 -16.27 17.59
C LYS A 125 -11.76 -17.79 17.77
N ASP A 126 -11.77 -18.53 16.66
CA ASP A 126 -11.71 -20.00 16.67
C ASP A 126 -10.28 -20.53 16.46
N ILE A 127 -9.33 -19.67 16.10
CA ILE A 127 -7.91 -20.03 15.93
C ILE A 127 -7.28 -20.18 17.32
N LYS A 128 -6.67 -21.34 17.58
CA LYS A 128 -6.02 -21.66 18.85
C LYS A 128 -4.56 -21.22 18.92
N ASN A 129 -3.94 -21.03 17.76
CA ASN A 129 -2.57 -20.53 17.63
C ASN A 129 -2.51 -19.07 18.07
N LYS A 130 -1.33 -18.58 18.41
CA LYS A 130 -1.11 -17.13 18.53
C LYS A 130 -1.41 -16.47 17.20
N ILE A 131 -2.23 -15.42 17.22
CA ILE A 131 -2.66 -14.74 16.00
C ILE A 131 -2.47 -13.24 16.11
N ILE A 132 -1.80 -12.66 15.11
CA ILE A 132 -1.63 -11.22 14.97
C ILE A 132 -2.17 -10.77 13.62
N THR A 133 -2.53 -9.48 13.50
CA THR A 133 -2.97 -8.94 12.21
C THR A 133 -2.30 -7.61 11.89
N PHE A 134 -2.11 -7.37 10.58
CA PHE A 134 -1.73 -6.06 10.05
C PHE A 134 -2.96 -5.33 9.54
N CYS A 135 -3.06 -4.03 9.83
CA CYS A 135 -4.07 -3.14 9.32
C CYS A 135 -3.43 -2.16 8.33
N HIS A 136 -3.79 -2.27 7.05
CA HIS A 136 -3.22 -1.46 5.96
C HIS A 136 -4.08 -0.27 5.56
N PHE A 137 -5.19 -0.04 6.23
CA PHE A 137 -6.14 1.04 5.93
C PHE A 137 -6.56 1.74 7.21
N SER A 138 -6.78 3.05 7.13
CA SER A 138 -7.32 3.85 8.23
C SER A 138 -8.59 3.21 8.81
N PRO A 139 -8.66 2.94 10.11
CA PRO A 139 -9.84 2.40 10.77
C PRO A 139 -11.11 3.24 10.56
N LYS A 140 -10.98 4.56 10.55
CA LYS A 140 -12.09 5.49 10.30
C LYS A 140 -12.63 5.34 8.88
N ASN A 141 -11.75 5.19 7.89
CA ASN A 141 -12.12 5.17 6.48
C ASN A 141 -12.49 3.76 5.96
N TYR A 142 -12.01 2.70 6.59
CA TYR A 142 -12.20 1.31 6.13
C TYR A 142 -13.67 0.93 5.92
N HIS A 143 -14.57 1.47 6.75
CA HIS A 143 -16.01 1.21 6.66
C HIS A 143 -16.83 2.42 6.20
N ARG A 144 -16.20 3.41 5.57
CA ARG A 144 -16.86 4.62 5.04
C ARG A 144 -17.78 5.29 6.08
N GLY A 145 -17.34 5.38 7.34
CA GLY A 145 -18.10 6.02 8.41
C GLY A 145 -19.31 5.23 8.95
N ILE A 146 -19.57 4.00 8.48
CA ILE A 146 -20.71 3.20 8.95
C ILE A 146 -20.44 2.66 10.36
N LYS A 147 -20.97 3.31 11.39
CA LYS A 147 -20.73 3.02 12.82
C LYS A 147 -20.92 1.54 13.21
N SER A 148 -21.98 0.89 12.71
CA SER A 148 -22.24 -0.54 13.01
C SER A 148 -21.16 -1.47 12.47
N ARG A 149 -20.59 -1.16 11.29
CA ARG A 149 -19.49 -1.91 10.70
C ARG A 149 -18.19 -1.64 11.42
N GLN A 150 -17.94 -0.38 11.81
CA GLN A 150 -16.77 0.00 12.61
C GLN A 150 -16.77 -0.73 13.94
N ARG A 151 -17.88 -0.73 14.69
CA ARG A 151 -18.00 -1.48 15.95
C ARG A 151 -17.69 -2.96 15.76
N LYS A 152 -18.34 -3.63 14.79
CA LYS A 152 -18.09 -5.04 14.48
C LYS A 152 -16.63 -5.31 14.07
N HIS A 153 -15.98 -4.36 13.44
CA HIS A 153 -14.56 -4.45 13.10
C HIS A 153 -13.69 -4.46 14.35
N GLY A 154 -13.90 -3.51 15.27
CA GLY A 154 -13.20 -3.47 16.57
C GLY A 154 -13.41 -4.74 17.40
N GLU A 155 -14.64 -5.24 17.47
CA GLU A 155 -14.97 -6.51 18.16
C GLU A 155 -14.17 -7.70 17.55
N ARG A 156 -13.98 -7.73 16.23
CA ARG A 156 -13.19 -8.75 15.54
C ARG A 156 -11.70 -8.59 15.80
N LEU A 157 -11.18 -7.36 15.78
CA LEU A 157 -9.79 -7.07 16.12
C LEU A 157 -9.45 -7.51 17.55
N ASN A 158 -10.40 -7.49 18.47
CA ASN A 158 -10.18 -7.96 19.84
C ASN A 158 -9.90 -9.46 19.96
N ASN A 159 -10.17 -10.25 18.91
CA ASN A 159 -9.85 -11.68 18.90
C ASN A 159 -8.39 -11.98 18.50
N TYR A 160 -7.59 -10.98 18.15
CA TYR A 160 -6.15 -11.12 17.89
C TYR A 160 -5.35 -10.91 19.17
N ASP A 161 -4.19 -11.55 19.28
CA ASP A 161 -3.24 -11.33 20.39
C ASP A 161 -2.58 -9.95 20.25
N LYS A 162 -2.19 -9.56 19.02
CA LYS A 162 -1.68 -8.23 18.68
C LYS A 162 -2.29 -7.73 17.37
N VAL A 163 -2.47 -6.42 17.30
CA VAL A 163 -3.01 -5.71 16.14
C VAL A 163 -1.99 -4.66 15.73
N ILE A 164 -1.40 -4.82 14.55
CA ILE A 164 -0.33 -3.97 14.04
C ILE A 164 -0.94 -2.94 13.10
N MET A 165 -0.76 -1.69 13.41
CA MET A 165 -1.03 -0.54 12.54
C MET A 165 0.24 -0.14 11.81
N ILE A 166 0.12 0.27 10.55
CA ILE A 166 1.29 0.61 9.72
C ILE A 166 1.71 2.07 9.81
N SER A 167 1.05 2.87 10.67
CA SER A 167 1.40 4.25 10.99
C SER A 167 0.98 4.61 12.42
N ASP A 168 1.61 5.62 13.02
CA ASP A 168 1.21 6.13 14.33
C ASP A 168 -0.14 6.82 14.28
N GLU A 169 -0.46 7.53 13.18
CA GLU A 169 -1.79 8.11 12.96
C GLU A 169 -2.89 7.03 12.95
N MET A 170 -2.68 5.91 12.26
CA MET A 170 -3.63 4.79 12.27
C MET A 170 -3.76 4.17 13.66
N LYS A 171 -2.68 4.06 14.40
CA LYS A 171 -2.70 3.55 15.78
C LYS A 171 -3.52 4.48 16.68
N GLN A 172 -3.32 5.78 16.55
CA GLN A 172 -4.10 6.77 17.30
C GLN A 172 -5.59 6.73 16.95
N GLU A 173 -5.94 6.68 15.64
CA GLU A 173 -7.33 6.48 15.22
C GLU A 173 -7.96 5.22 15.82
N ALA A 174 -7.20 4.11 15.83
CA ALA A 174 -7.69 2.85 16.40
C ALA A 174 -7.89 2.93 17.92
N LEU A 175 -7.00 3.63 18.64
CA LEU A 175 -7.15 3.87 20.08
C LEU A 175 -8.39 4.69 20.41
N GLU A 176 -8.66 5.73 19.62
CA GLU A 176 -9.86 6.56 19.78
C GLU A 176 -11.14 5.77 19.51
N MET A 177 -11.15 4.95 18.47
CA MET A 177 -12.34 4.16 18.08
C MET A 177 -12.55 2.93 18.94
N TYR A 178 -11.47 2.31 19.43
CA TYR A 178 -11.45 1.02 20.12
C TYR A 178 -10.53 1.05 21.33
N PRO A 179 -10.83 1.85 22.39
CA PRO A 179 -9.94 1.98 23.56
C PRO A 179 -9.62 0.66 24.25
N PHE A 180 -10.50 -0.34 24.13
CA PHE A 180 -10.31 -1.68 24.66
C PHE A 180 -9.18 -2.49 23.98
N LEU A 181 -8.64 -2.01 22.84
CA LEU A 181 -7.51 -2.63 22.14
C LEU A 181 -6.15 -2.09 22.59
N LYS A 182 -6.08 -1.13 23.52
CA LYS A 182 -4.84 -0.41 23.92
C LYS A 182 -3.64 -1.33 24.11
N GLU A 183 -3.79 -2.42 24.87
CA GLU A 183 -2.70 -3.36 25.17
C GLU A 183 -2.32 -4.29 24.00
N LYS A 184 -3.12 -4.29 22.94
CA LYS A 184 -2.91 -5.12 21.75
C LYS A 184 -2.39 -4.32 20.56
N LEU A 185 -2.58 -2.98 20.56
CA LEU A 185 -2.23 -2.11 19.47
C LEU A 185 -0.74 -1.80 19.45
N LEU A 186 -0.10 -2.15 18.35
CA LEU A 186 1.30 -1.83 18.07
C LEU A 186 1.40 -1.04 16.76
N ARG A 187 2.51 -0.33 16.55
CA ARG A 187 2.86 0.25 15.27
C ARG A 187 4.08 -0.50 14.73
N VAL A 188 4.02 -0.93 13.48
CA VAL A 188 5.17 -1.40 12.70
C VAL A 188 5.02 -0.83 11.30
N TYR A 189 5.97 -0.03 10.86
CA TYR A 189 5.97 0.55 9.52
C TYR A 189 6.08 -0.51 8.42
N ASN A 190 5.70 -0.15 7.21
CA ASN A 190 6.06 -0.92 6.03
C ASN A 190 7.59 -0.91 5.87
N SER A 191 8.15 -2.08 5.55
CA SER A 191 9.59 -2.30 5.41
C SER A 191 10.06 -1.98 3.99
N PHE A 192 11.17 -1.26 3.85
CA PHE A 192 11.78 -0.93 2.57
C PHE A 192 13.26 -1.33 2.54
N ASP A 193 13.65 -2.08 1.51
CA ASP A 193 15.06 -2.31 1.18
C ASP A 193 15.60 -1.08 0.43
N ILE A 194 16.16 -0.15 1.19
CA ILE A 194 16.66 1.13 0.68
C ILE A 194 17.74 0.91 -0.38
N GLU A 195 18.69 0.00 -0.14
CA GLU A 195 19.80 -0.27 -1.06
C GLU A 195 19.28 -0.83 -2.38
N ARG A 196 18.26 -1.69 -2.34
CA ARG A 196 17.61 -2.21 -3.54
C ARG A 196 16.89 -1.11 -4.33
N ILE A 197 16.14 -0.24 -3.66
CA ILE A 197 15.47 0.89 -4.31
C ILE A 197 16.48 1.79 -5.01
N LEU A 198 17.56 2.16 -4.32
CA LEU A 198 18.62 2.97 -4.89
C LEU A 198 19.26 2.30 -6.10
N ARG A 199 19.61 1.01 -6.00
CA ARG A 199 20.17 0.24 -7.13
C ARG A 199 19.20 0.17 -8.32
N MET A 200 17.92 -0.13 -8.07
CA MET A 200 16.90 -0.20 -9.12
C MET A 200 16.63 1.16 -9.77
N SER A 201 16.87 2.26 -9.08
CA SER A 201 16.72 3.60 -9.63
C SER A 201 17.78 3.99 -10.67
N GLU A 202 18.88 3.21 -10.75
CA GLU A 202 19.95 3.40 -11.75
C GLU A 202 19.68 2.64 -13.05
N GLU A 203 18.63 1.81 -13.10
CA GLU A 203 18.30 1.09 -14.33
C GLU A 203 18.01 2.05 -15.49
N LYS A 204 18.51 1.70 -16.67
CA LYS A 204 18.29 2.49 -17.90
C LYS A 204 16.84 2.40 -18.34
N ILE A 205 16.31 3.53 -18.79
CA ILE A 205 15.02 3.64 -19.45
C ILE A 205 15.29 3.99 -20.92
N GLU A 206 14.68 3.23 -21.83
CA GLU A 206 14.83 3.45 -23.28
C GLU A 206 13.88 4.53 -23.81
N ASP A 207 12.83 4.88 -23.05
CA ASP A 207 11.88 5.93 -23.45
C ASP A 207 12.53 7.32 -23.40
N LYS A 208 12.64 7.98 -24.54
CA LYS A 208 13.26 9.32 -24.66
C LYS A 208 12.58 10.40 -23.80
N LYS A 209 11.33 10.20 -23.38
CA LYS A 209 10.64 11.12 -22.46
C LYS A 209 11.34 11.27 -21.12
N ILE A 210 12.23 10.34 -20.73
CA ILE A 210 13.03 10.44 -19.52
C ILE A 210 13.99 11.64 -19.52
N GLU A 211 14.30 12.19 -20.68
CA GLU A 211 15.17 13.36 -20.85
C GLU A 211 14.44 14.69 -20.59
N ASP A 212 13.11 14.69 -20.60
CA ASP A 212 12.31 15.86 -20.25
C ASP A 212 12.47 16.21 -18.77
N LYS A 213 12.31 17.49 -18.43
CA LYS A 213 12.07 17.89 -17.03
C LYS A 213 10.61 17.62 -16.68
N TYR A 214 10.33 16.97 -15.57
CA TYR A 214 8.96 16.60 -15.22
C TYR A 214 8.69 16.56 -13.73
N ILE A 215 7.42 16.81 -13.42
CA ILE A 215 6.76 16.46 -12.16
C ILE A 215 6.24 15.04 -12.32
N LEU A 216 6.40 14.19 -11.32
CA LEU A 216 5.93 12.82 -11.35
C LEU A 216 4.86 12.56 -10.29
N ALA A 217 3.82 11.85 -10.71
CA ALA A 217 2.86 11.22 -9.81
C ALA A 217 2.74 9.72 -10.12
N VAL A 218 2.61 8.88 -9.07
CA VAL A 218 2.54 7.43 -9.22
C VAL A 218 1.39 6.88 -8.39
N GLY A 219 0.50 6.13 -9.02
CA GLY A 219 -0.61 5.50 -8.31
C GLY A 219 -1.62 4.81 -9.23
N ARG A 220 -2.54 4.05 -8.64
CA ARG A 220 -3.68 3.54 -9.40
C ARG A 220 -4.58 4.69 -9.82
N LEU A 221 -5.00 4.72 -11.07
CA LEU A 221 -5.92 5.75 -11.57
C LEU A 221 -7.35 5.49 -11.06
N GLU A 222 -7.53 5.76 -9.75
CA GLU A 222 -8.74 5.51 -8.97
C GLU A 222 -9.15 6.78 -8.23
N GLU A 223 -9.99 7.59 -8.84
CA GLU A 223 -10.36 8.95 -8.40
C GLU A 223 -11.08 9.00 -7.04
N THR A 224 -11.68 7.90 -6.62
CA THR A 224 -12.30 7.83 -5.28
C THR A 224 -11.27 7.88 -4.15
N GLN A 225 -10.00 7.63 -4.48
CA GLN A 225 -8.89 7.62 -3.51
C GLN A 225 -7.75 8.55 -3.94
N LYS A 226 -7.28 8.47 -5.20
CA LYS A 226 -5.99 9.06 -5.61
C LYS A 226 -6.05 10.50 -6.13
N ASP A 227 -7.22 10.97 -6.51
CA ASP A 227 -7.53 12.37 -6.86
C ASP A 227 -6.56 13.04 -7.86
N PHE A 228 -6.23 12.34 -8.94
CA PHE A 228 -5.43 12.91 -10.02
C PHE A 228 -6.12 14.10 -10.69
N THR A 229 -7.46 14.22 -10.56
CA THR A 229 -8.22 15.38 -11.01
C THR A 229 -7.70 16.66 -10.37
N THR A 230 -7.53 16.70 -9.05
CA THR A 230 -6.97 17.86 -8.34
C THR A 230 -5.54 18.16 -8.82
N LEU A 231 -4.68 17.14 -8.98
CA LEU A 231 -3.32 17.31 -9.49
C LEU A 231 -3.28 17.91 -10.89
N ILE A 232 -4.09 17.39 -11.84
CA ILE A 232 -4.12 17.87 -13.22
C ILE A 232 -4.61 19.33 -13.28
N LYS A 233 -5.60 19.69 -12.48
CA LYS A 233 -6.09 21.08 -12.39
C LYS A 233 -5.07 22.01 -11.76
N ALA A 234 -4.41 21.58 -10.65
CA ALA A 234 -3.32 22.33 -10.04
C ALA A 234 -2.17 22.58 -11.05
N TYR A 235 -1.83 21.55 -11.84
CA TYR A 235 -0.85 21.68 -12.91
C TYR A 235 -1.28 22.68 -13.97
N ALA A 236 -2.55 22.70 -14.39
CA ALA A 236 -3.09 23.67 -15.35
C ALA A 236 -2.91 25.14 -14.90
N LEU A 237 -2.95 25.39 -13.58
CA LEU A 237 -2.76 26.73 -13.02
C LEU A 237 -1.31 27.24 -13.12
N VAL A 238 -0.31 26.33 -13.23
CA VAL A 238 1.12 26.70 -13.18
C VAL A 238 1.89 26.36 -14.46
N GLU A 239 1.36 25.55 -15.37
CA GLU A 239 2.09 24.94 -16.48
C GLU A 239 2.81 25.97 -17.39
N LYS A 240 2.24 27.19 -17.55
CA LYS A 240 2.85 28.27 -18.33
C LYS A 240 4.03 28.94 -17.64
N ARG A 241 4.19 28.74 -16.32
CA ARG A 241 5.23 29.36 -15.49
C ARG A 241 6.40 28.42 -15.19
N ILE A 242 6.27 27.13 -15.52
CA ILE A 242 7.27 26.10 -15.28
C ILE A 242 7.66 25.38 -16.57
N GLN A 243 8.86 24.79 -16.60
CA GLN A 243 9.32 24.01 -17.75
C GLN A 243 8.89 22.55 -17.68
N GLU A 244 8.69 22.05 -16.46
CA GLU A 244 8.40 20.65 -16.16
C GLU A 244 7.06 20.22 -16.74
N LYS A 245 7.05 19.08 -17.45
CA LYS A 245 5.84 18.36 -17.84
C LYS A 245 5.26 17.61 -16.64
N LEU A 246 4.02 17.16 -16.73
CA LEU A 246 3.42 16.28 -15.75
C LEU A 246 3.40 14.84 -16.28
N PHE A 247 4.11 13.93 -15.62
CA PHE A 247 4.06 12.51 -15.95
C PHE A 247 3.30 11.75 -14.87
N ILE A 248 2.42 10.85 -15.30
CA ILE A 248 1.59 10.03 -14.42
C ILE A 248 1.84 8.56 -14.74
N ILE A 249 2.38 7.83 -13.75
CA ILE A 249 2.59 6.39 -13.81
C ILE A 249 1.43 5.68 -13.11
N GLY A 250 0.79 4.76 -13.82
CA GLY A 250 -0.25 3.91 -13.29
C GLY A 250 -1.32 3.55 -14.29
N GLU A 251 -2.18 2.64 -13.89
CA GLU A 251 -3.37 2.18 -14.61
C GLU A 251 -4.57 2.16 -13.66
N GLY A 252 -5.77 2.27 -14.20
CA GLY A 252 -6.99 2.22 -13.41
C GLY A 252 -8.24 2.54 -14.22
N ARG A 253 -9.39 2.37 -13.59
CA ARG A 253 -10.69 2.49 -14.26
C ARG A 253 -11.05 3.92 -14.70
N HIS A 254 -10.43 4.95 -14.09
CA HIS A 254 -10.71 6.35 -14.42
C HIS A 254 -9.68 6.96 -15.40
N LYS A 255 -8.86 6.13 -16.07
CA LYS A 255 -7.86 6.61 -17.02
C LYS A 255 -8.49 7.46 -18.14
N GLU A 256 -9.59 6.98 -18.73
CA GLU A 256 -10.29 7.68 -19.81
C GLU A 256 -10.84 9.04 -19.35
N ASP A 257 -11.41 9.11 -18.13
CA ASP A 257 -11.92 10.35 -17.56
C ASP A 257 -10.80 11.39 -17.37
N LEU A 258 -9.63 10.93 -16.89
CA LEU A 258 -8.46 11.79 -16.68
C LEU A 258 -7.86 12.26 -18.02
N VAL A 259 -7.80 11.40 -19.04
CA VAL A 259 -7.38 11.79 -20.40
C VAL A 259 -8.33 12.83 -20.99
N ASN A 260 -9.64 12.68 -20.79
CA ASN A 260 -10.63 13.66 -21.23
C ASN A 260 -10.48 15.00 -20.49
N LEU A 261 -10.14 14.97 -19.20
CA LEU A 261 -9.85 16.18 -18.43
C LEU A 261 -8.62 16.92 -18.99
N VAL A 262 -7.54 16.21 -19.29
CA VAL A 262 -6.33 16.76 -19.91
C VAL A 262 -6.67 17.46 -21.24
N LYS A 263 -7.46 16.83 -22.12
CA LYS A 263 -7.92 17.43 -23.38
C LYS A 263 -8.77 18.68 -23.14
N LYS A 264 -9.71 18.62 -22.18
CA LYS A 264 -10.58 19.77 -21.85
C LYS A 264 -9.76 20.99 -21.39
N LEU A 265 -8.60 20.75 -20.77
CA LEU A 265 -7.70 21.79 -20.28
C LEU A 265 -6.61 22.18 -21.30
N ASN A 266 -6.60 21.59 -22.51
CA ASN A 266 -5.60 21.80 -23.57
C ASN A 266 -4.16 21.50 -23.09
N LEU A 267 -3.99 20.38 -22.38
CA LEU A 267 -2.71 19.99 -21.76
C LEU A 267 -2.07 18.74 -22.41
N GLU A 268 -2.52 18.31 -23.60
CA GLU A 268 -2.08 17.05 -24.23
C GLU A 268 -0.57 17.00 -24.48
N ASP A 269 0.05 18.13 -24.78
CA ASP A 269 1.50 18.23 -24.99
C ASP A 269 2.30 18.33 -23.69
N ARG A 270 1.64 18.56 -22.55
CA ARG A 270 2.23 18.81 -21.24
C ARG A 270 2.02 17.69 -20.24
N VAL A 271 0.95 16.88 -20.38
CA VAL A 271 0.60 15.79 -19.46
C VAL A 271 0.72 14.45 -20.18
N THR A 272 1.52 13.54 -19.64
CA THR A 272 1.75 12.21 -20.22
C THR A 272 1.38 11.09 -19.21
N PHE A 273 0.50 10.19 -19.65
CA PHE A 273 0.22 8.95 -18.93
C PHE A 273 1.19 7.86 -19.41
N LEU A 274 2.15 7.47 -18.57
CA LEU A 274 3.19 6.48 -18.89
C LEU A 274 2.69 5.02 -18.74
N GLY A 275 1.43 4.84 -18.29
CA GLY A 275 0.91 3.50 -18.02
C GLY A 275 1.57 2.82 -16.82
N PHE A 276 1.41 1.49 -16.71
CA PHE A 276 2.05 0.71 -15.67
C PHE A 276 3.54 0.54 -15.94
N GLN A 277 4.38 0.94 -14.98
CA GLN A 277 5.83 0.71 -15.00
C GLN A 277 6.18 -0.36 -13.98
N LYS A 278 6.87 -1.42 -14.43
CA LYS A 278 7.34 -2.50 -13.54
C LYS A 278 8.33 -1.96 -12.51
N ASN A 279 9.26 -1.12 -12.97
CA ASN A 279 10.20 -0.38 -12.12
C ASN A 279 9.98 1.14 -12.30
N PRO A 280 9.28 1.82 -11.36
CA PRO A 280 9.05 3.26 -11.44
C PRO A 280 10.24 4.08 -10.91
N TYR A 281 11.21 3.47 -10.23
CA TYR A 281 12.26 4.18 -9.51
C TYR A 281 13.18 5.03 -10.38
N PRO A 282 13.59 4.61 -11.61
CA PRO A 282 14.36 5.48 -12.49
C PRO A 282 13.61 6.74 -12.92
N TRP A 283 12.28 6.64 -13.09
CA TRP A 283 11.42 7.80 -13.34
C TRP A 283 11.33 8.70 -12.10
N MET A 284 11.15 8.11 -10.91
CA MET A 284 11.12 8.85 -9.64
C MET A 284 12.43 9.59 -9.39
N LYS A 285 13.58 8.91 -9.60
CA LYS A 285 14.90 9.49 -9.38
C LYS A 285 15.16 10.72 -10.23
N ARG A 286 14.70 10.73 -11.48
CA ARG A 286 14.92 11.84 -12.43
C ARG A 286 13.88 12.95 -12.35
N ALA A 287 12.75 12.71 -11.69
CA ALA A 287 11.72 13.73 -11.49
C ALA A 287 12.28 14.97 -10.79
N SER A 288 11.92 16.16 -11.24
CA SER A 288 12.20 17.42 -10.55
C SER A 288 11.41 17.52 -9.24
N LEU A 289 10.20 16.96 -9.22
CA LEU A 289 9.26 17.01 -8.12
C LEU A 289 8.37 15.77 -8.13
N PHE A 290 8.08 15.21 -6.96
CA PHE A 290 7.08 14.15 -6.78
C PHE A 290 5.82 14.73 -6.14
N VAL A 291 4.64 14.43 -6.69
CA VAL A 291 3.35 14.91 -6.18
C VAL A 291 2.42 13.76 -5.88
N HIS A 292 1.78 13.79 -4.71
CA HIS A 292 0.82 12.82 -4.24
C HIS A 292 -0.49 13.52 -3.82
N SER A 293 -1.59 13.23 -4.49
CA SER A 293 -2.86 13.97 -4.37
C SER A 293 -4.02 13.17 -3.74
N SER A 294 -3.73 12.14 -2.94
CA SER A 294 -4.77 11.23 -2.42
C SER A 294 -5.73 11.91 -1.43
N LYS A 295 -6.96 11.38 -1.37
CA LYS A 295 -8.01 11.77 -0.40
C LYS A 295 -7.90 11.03 0.93
N PHE A 296 -7.34 9.82 0.92
CA PHE A 296 -7.06 8.99 2.10
C PHE A 296 -6.07 7.89 1.78
N GLU A 297 -5.27 7.49 2.76
CA GLU A 297 -4.28 6.42 2.67
C GLU A 297 -4.27 5.53 3.93
N GLY A 298 -3.36 4.60 4.01
CA GLY A 298 -2.89 3.99 5.25
C GLY A 298 -1.49 4.51 5.56
N LEU A 299 -0.53 4.10 4.72
CA LEU A 299 0.84 4.62 4.66
C LEU A 299 1.29 4.55 3.20
N PRO A 300 1.28 5.67 2.44
CA PRO A 300 1.51 5.65 1.00
C PRO A 300 2.96 5.28 0.66
N THR A 301 3.17 4.04 0.22
CA THR A 301 4.50 3.50 -0.11
C THR A 301 5.24 4.34 -1.15
N VAL A 302 4.52 4.91 -2.13
CA VAL A 302 5.13 5.73 -3.19
C VAL A 302 5.70 7.05 -2.68
N VAL A 303 5.17 7.60 -1.57
CA VAL A 303 5.72 8.79 -0.91
C VAL A 303 7.02 8.44 -0.18
N ILE A 304 7.05 7.28 0.50
CA ILE A 304 8.27 6.77 1.14
C ILE A 304 9.34 6.44 0.09
N GLU A 305 8.95 5.82 -1.04
CA GLU A 305 9.86 5.54 -2.16
C GLU A 305 10.46 6.84 -2.74
N ALA A 306 9.65 7.90 -2.89
CA ALA A 306 10.13 9.21 -3.32
C ALA A 306 11.07 9.85 -2.28
N LEU A 307 10.78 9.69 -0.99
CA LEU A 307 11.64 10.16 0.11
C LEU A 307 13.00 9.46 0.08
N ILE A 308 13.01 8.12 -0.07
CA ILE A 308 14.25 7.33 -0.20
C ILE A 308 15.09 7.79 -1.40
N LEU A 309 14.43 8.12 -2.52
CA LEU A 309 15.10 8.64 -3.73
C LEU A 309 15.41 10.13 -3.64
N ARG A 310 15.26 10.73 -2.45
CA ARG A 310 15.58 12.13 -2.15
C ARG A 310 14.92 13.10 -3.11
N LYS A 311 13.63 12.93 -3.30
CA LYS A 311 12.83 13.84 -4.11
C LYS A 311 12.26 14.96 -3.26
N LEU A 312 12.06 16.12 -3.87
CA LEU A 312 11.15 17.13 -3.36
C LEU A 312 9.74 16.55 -3.44
N ILE A 313 8.95 16.69 -2.39
CA ILE A 313 7.66 16.03 -2.27
C ILE A 313 6.58 17.05 -1.91
N ILE A 314 5.48 17.04 -2.67
CA ILE A 314 4.22 17.64 -2.29
C ILE A 314 3.22 16.51 -2.08
N ALA A 315 2.51 16.51 -0.96
CA ALA A 315 1.44 15.55 -0.71
C ALA A 315 0.23 16.24 -0.09
N THR A 316 -0.96 15.72 -0.38
CA THR A 316 -2.15 16.14 0.37
C THR A 316 -2.05 15.71 1.83
N ASP A 317 -2.47 16.57 2.75
CA ASP A 317 -2.62 16.24 4.19
C ASP A 317 -3.86 15.38 4.40
N CYS A 318 -3.86 14.22 3.75
CA CYS A 318 -4.96 13.29 3.82
C CYS A 318 -4.79 12.29 4.98
N PRO A 319 -5.87 11.81 5.60
CA PRO A 319 -5.81 10.69 6.54
C PRO A 319 -5.42 9.40 5.79
N THR A 320 -4.46 8.66 6.19
CA THR A 320 -3.39 8.75 7.17
C THR A 320 -2.06 8.63 6.42
N GLY A 321 -0.94 8.93 7.07
CA GLY A 321 0.41 8.64 6.54
C GLY A 321 1.17 9.77 5.88
N PRO A 322 0.66 10.59 4.92
CA PRO A 322 1.48 11.62 4.29
C PRO A 322 2.09 12.61 5.29
N LYS A 323 1.31 13.08 6.27
CA LYS A 323 1.76 13.95 7.34
C LYS A 323 2.86 13.31 8.19
N GLU A 324 2.70 12.04 8.53
CA GLU A 324 3.68 11.27 9.31
C GLU A 324 4.98 11.03 8.52
N ILE A 325 4.88 10.72 7.21
CA ILE A 325 6.04 10.51 6.34
C ILE A 325 6.82 11.82 6.15
N LEU A 326 6.09 12.93 5.94
CA LEU A 326 6.69 14.24 5.71
C LEU A 326 7.01 15.00 7.02
N ASP A 327 6.89 14.32 8.17
CA ASP A 327 7.20 14.86 9.49
C ASP A 327 6.56 16.24 9.71
N ASN A 328 5.22 16.29 9.59
CA ASN A 328 4.42 17.51 9.71
C ASN A 328 4.82 18.65 8.75
N GLY A 329 5.45 18.34 7.63
CA GLY A 329 5.89 19.30 6.61
C GLY A 329 7.39 19.62 6.63
N GLU A 330 8.17 19.05 7.56
CA GLU A 330 9.64 19.24 7.62
C GLU A 330 10.38 18.57 6.44
N ASN A 331 9.80 17.55 5.82
CA ASN A 331 10.40 16.78 4.72
C ASN A 331 9.74 17.04 3.36
N GLY A 332 8.83 18.01 3.27
CA GLY A 332 8.09 18.33 2.05
C GLY A 332 6.90 19.23 2.33
N ILE A 333 6.11 19.58 1.33
CA ILE A 333 4.93 20.44 1.51
C ILE A 333 3.66 19.57 1.61
N LEU A 334 2.85 19.86 2.63
CA LEU A 334 1.49 19.32 2.78
C LEU A 334 0.49 20.33 2.24
N THR A 335 -0.52 19.87 1.51
CA THR A 335 -1.60 20.70 0.97
C THR A 335 -2.96 20.12 1.36
N GLU A 336 -3.97 20.97 1.39
CA GLU A 336 -5.35 20.54 1.68
C GLU A 336 -5.88 19.61 0.58
N ILE A 337 -6.70 18.62 0.98
CA ILE A 337 -7.33 17.68 0.05
C ILE A 337 -8.26 18.43 -0.91
N GLY A 338 -8.09 18.22 -2.21
CA GLY A 338 -8.95 18.81 -3.24
C GLY A 338 -8.69 20.29 -3.51
N ASN A 339 -7.67 20.90 -2.89
CA ASN A 339 -7.30 22.30 -3.07
C ASN A 339 -6.26 22.43 -4.20
N GLU A 340 -6.74 22.66 -5.42
CA GLU A 340 -5.90 22.79 -6.60
C GLU A 340 -5.04 24.06 -6.58
N GLU A 341 -5.52 25.14 -5.98
CA GLU A 341 -4.78 26.40 -5.87
C GLU A 341 -3.58 26.28 -4.92
N GLU A 342 -3.79 25.69 -3.75
CA GLU A 342 -2.72 25.47 -2.77
C GLU A 342 -1.65 24.51 -3.32
N MET A 343 -2.07 23.43 -3.99
CA MET A 343 -1.15 22.50 -4.64
C MET A 343 -0.35 23.19 -5.75
N ALA A 344 -0.98 24.08 -6.55
CA ALA A 344 -0.31 24.86 -7.56
C ALA A 344 0.74 25.81 -6.94
N GLN A 345 0.40 26.50 -5.85
CA GLN A 345 1.32 27.38 -5.11
C GLN A 345 2.50 26.59 -4.53
N ALA A 346 2.26 25.37 -4.03
CA ALA A 346 3.31 24.49 -3.56
C ALA A 346 4.28 24.06 -4.68
N VAL A 347 3.75 23.77 -5.88
CA VAL A 347 4.57 23.48 -7.07
C VAL A 347 5.45 24.68 -7.44
N GLU A 348 4.89 25.90 -7.47
CA GLU A 348 5.67 27.11 -7.71
C GLU A 348 6.75 27.34 -6.66
N LYS A 349 6.42 27.15 -5.38
CA LYS A 349 7.38 27.31 -4.28
C LYS A 349 8.58 26.38 -4.48
N MET A 350 8.36 25.11 -4.81
CA MET A 350 9.44 24.13 -4.96
C MET A 350 10.23 24.26 -6.28
N LEU A 351 9.59 24.60 -7.39
CA LEU A 351 10.27 24.62 -8.69
C LEU A 351 10.85 25.99 -9.07
N ILE A 352 10.26 27.07 -8.58
CA ILE A 352 10.66 28.44 -8.96
C ILE A 352 11.44 29.10 -7.82
N LYS A 353 10.86 29.17 -6.60
CA LYS A 353 11.48 29.89 -5.49
C LYS A 353 12.66 29.14 -4.85
N LYS A 354 12.52 27.84 -4.63
CA LYS A 354 13.55 26.88 -4.17
C LYS A 354 14.20 27.16 -2.81
N ASP A 355 13.73 28.15 -2.06
CA ASP A 355 14.41 28.68 -0.87
C ASP A 355 14.60 27.65 0.26
N GLU A 356 13.69 26.66 0.36
CA GLU A 356 13.68 25.65 1.42
C GLU A 356 14.02 24.23 0.93
N ASN A 357 14.31 24.07 -0.36
CA ASN A 357 14.46 22.74 -0.96
C ASN A 357 15.58 21.90 -0.33
N GLU A 358 16.72 22.54 0.00
CA GLU A 358 17.85 21.87 0.65
C GLU A 358 17.49 21.39 2.06
N ASN A 359 16.68 22.16 2.80
CA ASN A 359 16.22 21.79 4.13
C ASN A 359 15.33 20.54 4.08
N TYR A 360 14.35 20.48 3.17
CA TYR A 360 13.50 19.29 2.98
C TYR A 360 14.33 18.05 2.69
N LEU A 361 15.31 18.14 1.80
CA LEU A 361 16.19 17.02 1.45
C LEU A 361 17.12 16.61 2.60
N LYS A 362 17.58 17.53 3.42
CA LYS A 362 18.42 17.25 4.58
C LYS A 362 17.63 16.57 5.68
N ASN A 363 16.48 17.12 6.05
CA ASN A 363 15.62 16.61 7.13
C ASN A 363 15.14 15.19 6.85
N SER A 364 14.87 14.85 5.58
CA SER A 364 14.40 13.52 5.19
C SER A 364 15.34 12.36 5.51
N LEU A 365 16.64 12.61 5.73
CA LEU A 365 17.65 11.55 5.95
C LEU A 365 17.39 10.71 7.20
N ASP A 366 16.95 11.34 8.29
CA ASP A 366 16.67 10.60 9.52
C ASP A 366 15.34 9.87 9.42
N LYS A 367 14.35 10.48 8.79
CA LYS A 367 13.04 9.86 8.57
C LYS A 367 13.11 8.60 7.71
N ILE A 368 13.96 8.58 6.69
CA ILE A 368 14.17 7.39 5.83
C ILE A 368 14.62 6.17 6.66
N LYS A 369 15.43 6.36 7.71
CA LYS A 369 15.93 5.28 8.57
C LYS A 369 14.81 4.53 9.30
N GLU A 370 13.70 5.21 9.61
CA GLU A 370 12.56 4.58 10.28
C GLU A 370 11.89 3.51 9.40
N PHE A 371 11.97 3.67 8.08
CA PHE A 371 11.38 2.74 7.09
C PHE A 371 12.38 1.66 6.62
N ASP A 372 13.66 1.76 7.01
CA ASP A 372 14.70 0.79 6.62
C ASP A 372 14.33 -0.62 7.09
N SER A 373 14.41 -1.59 6.18
CA SER A 373 14.07 -2.98 6.44
C SER A 373 14.80 -3.54 7.67
N ARG A 374 16.05 -3.14 7.92
CA ARG A 374 16.83 -3.57 9.10
C ARG A 374 16.20 -3.14 10.42
N ASN A 375 15.64 -1.95 10.49
CA ASN A 375 15.00 -1.41 11.69
C ASN A 375 13.59 -1.97 11.87
N VAL A 376 12.79 -1.96 10.81
CA VAL A 376 11.42 -2.49 10.84
C VAL A 376 11.41 -3.98 11.17
N MET A 377 12.33 -4.76 10.59
CA MET A 377 12.40 -6.20 10.87
C MET A 377 12.81 -6.52 12.30
N LYS A 378 13.72 -5.75 12.91
CA LYS A 378 14.06 -5.91 14.35
C LYS A 378 12.82 -5.75 15.23
N GLU A 379 11.98 -4.75 14.95
CA GLU A 379 10.73 -4.50 15.69
C GLU A 379 9.73 -5.64 15.49
N LEU A 380 9.48 -6.06 14.23
CA LEU A 380 8.56 -7.14 13.92
C LEU A 380 9.01 -8.48 14.49
N GLU A 381 10.30 -8.83 14.37
CA GLU A 381 10.85 -10.08 14.89
C GLU A 381 10.76 -10.16 16.42
N LYS A 382 10.97 -9.04 17.13
CA LYS A 382 10.73 -8.95 18.56
C LYS A 382 9.28 -9.31 18.90
N ILE A 383 8.31 -8.71 18.22
CA ILE A 383 6.88 -9.01 18.40
C ILE A 383 6.60 -10.50 18.14
N LEU A 384 7.13 -11.05 17.03
CA LEU A 384 6.95 -12.47 16.70
C LEU A 384 7.56 -13.44 17.72
N LEU A 385 8.60 -13.03 18.43
CA LEU A 385 9.22 -13.83 19.49
C LEU A 385 8.44 -13.77 20.82
N GLU A 386 7.87 -12.59 21.15
CA GLU A 386 7.16 -12.33 22.40
C GLU A 386 5.71 -12.89 22.42
N VAL A 387 5.10 -13.05 21.27
CA VAL A 387 3.76 -13.63 21.13
C VAL A 387 3.82 -15.16 21.18
#